data_0e98cfb73925bfc2e59e36503251987e
#
_entry.id   0e98cfb73925bfc2e59e36503251987e
#
_cell.length_a   1.000
_cell.length_b   1.000
_cell.length_c   1.000
_cell.angle_alpha   90.00
_cell.angle_beta   90.00
_cell.angle_gamma   90.00
#
_symmetry.space_group_name_H-M   'P 1'
#
loop_
_entity.id
_entity.type
_entity.pdbx_description
1 polymer ?
#
loop_
_entity_poly.entity_id
_entity_poly.type
_entity_poly.pdbx_seq_one_letter_code
_entity_poly.pdbx_strand_id
1 'polypeptide(L)'
;MNHKTGRQLRIQAVLTALALMTIFIWQVGHAQRFDFDKLRQTLNSYSVVIDMKVEVSYGVHTNETQDRLMGTIVTEDGLVMFNGAALASDNAFSSFAGFSIRTTPTSIEINTLDGRRFEGEYVGVDRFTRIGFLKILADEGQKFTPVQFRQERQFKVGSWVALYMLLPEFVTPPVAADVGMISTIVQSPEYFPLTVGFNALQLTAVLFDESLQPVGVLGLLNDPSTGSMDPGGMLDSFDQMGFPLLGIVTGDRLAELIADPPEKGKVDRGWLGITLQALTEEIGEFWNLDADGGIIVNDVVKSSPAAQAGLEIGDIIFEVNGQPVEVDKEEKIPVFQRFISELGPGTSVEFSVIRVSDEGLADTLQLLATLQSAPLTATDAPEYENKALEFKVRDLVFADYLLYNLDSESFHGVVVSELKQGGLAALEGLSIGDVIQRIDNGVVHSVEDVKPIMEEIEQKKLEEIIFFVWRNNRTLFVNVKTNW
;
A
#
# COMPACT_ATOMS: atom_id res chain seq x y z
N MET A 1 -30.79 -28.46 75.94
CA MET A 1 -29.53 -27.79 75.53
C MET A 1 -29.28 -27.69 74.00
N ASN A 2 -30.22 -28.07 73.13
CA ASN A 2 -29.96 -28.19 71.65
C ASN A 2 -30.46 -27.05 70.74
N HIS A 3 -31.09 -26.03 71.33
CA HIS A 3 -31.63 -24.93 70.48
C HIS A 3 -30.62 -23.76 70.19
N LYS A 4 -29.61 -23.61 71.04
CA LYS A 4 -28.61 -22.55 70.91
C LYS A 4 -27.52 -22.86 69.86
N THR A 5 -27.12 -24.15 69.75
CA THR A 5 -26.10 -24.59 68.75
C THR A 5 -26.57 -24.52 67.34
N GLY A 6 -27.84 -24.83 67.01
CA GLY A 6 -28.39 -24.75 65.65
C GLY A 6 -28.53 -23.31 65.12
N ARG A 7 -28.75 -22.36 66.02
CA ARG A 7 -28.85 -20.93 65.64
C ARG A 7 -27.49 -20.31 65.38
N GLN A 8 -26.44 -20.69 66.11
CA GLN A 8 -25.07 -20.26 65.90
C GLN A 8 -24.50 -20.84 64.61
N LEU A 9 -24.75 -22.08 64.24
CA LEU A 9 -24.34 -22.69 62.97
C LEU A 9 -25.01 -22.05 61.80
N ARG A 10 -26.28 -21.67 61.86
CA ARG A 10 -26.98 -20.95 60.79
C ARG A 10 -26.44 -19.53 60.60
N ILE A 11 -26.10 -18.81 61.65
CA ILE A 11 -25.53 -17.46 61.58
C ILE A 11 -24.12 -17.54 60.98
N GLN A 12 -23.30 -18.53 61.38
CA GLN A 12 -21.98 -18.74 60.78
C GLN A 12 -22.08 -19.06 59.26
N ALA A 13 -23.00 -19.94 58.86
CA ALA A 13 -23.20 -20.29 57.44
C ALA A 13 -23.65 -19.09 56.62
N VAL A 14 -24.52 -18.24 57.17
CA VAL A 14 -24.96 -17.00 56.49
C VAL A 14 -23.82 -15.98 56.37
N LEU A 15 -23.01 -15.82 57.42
CA LEU A 15 -21.84 -14.92 57.39
C LEU A 15 -20.76 -15.41 56.43
N THR A 16 -20.54 -16.74 56.36
CA THR A 16 -19.61 -17.33 55.39
C THR A 16 -20.11 -17.17 53.94
N ALA A 17 -21.42 -17.37 53.72
CA ALA A 17 -22.03 -17.15 52.39
C ALA A 17 -21.98 -15.67 51.98
N LEU A 18 -22.23 -14.74 52.91
CA LEU A 18 -22.09 -13.30 52.65
C LEU A 18 -20.63 -12.90 52.37
N ALA A 19 -19.66 -13.45 53.11
CA ALA A 19 -18.24 -13.22 52.89
C ALA A 19 -17.78 -13.77 51.51
N LEU A 20 -18.24 -14.96 51.12
CA LEU A 20 -17.99 -15.54 49.81
C LEU A 20 -18.66 -14.71 48.69
N MET A 21 -19.86 -14.23 48.92
CA MET A 21 -20.58 -13.40 47.97
C MET A 21 -19.92 -12.01 47.79
N THR A 22 -19.41 -11.42 48.88
CA THR A 22 -18.63 -10.16 48.80
C THR A 22 -17.28 -10.36 48.11
N ILE A 23 -16.59 -11.50 48.33
CA ILE A 23 -15.36 -11.83 47.62
C ILE A 23 -15.66 -12.04 46.12
N PHE A 24 -16.77 -12.72 45.80
CA PHE A 24 -17.18 -12.93 44.41
C PHE A 24 -17.58 -11.63 43.72
N ILE A 25 -18.34 -10.76 44.41
CA ILE A 25 -18.70 -9.43 43.89
C ILE A 25 -17.44 -8.56 43.76
N TRP A 26 -16.47 -8.67 44.64
CA TRP A 26 -15.21 -7.93 44.59
C TRP A 26 -14.32 -8.40 43.42
N GLN A 27 -14.31 -9.70 43.11
CA GLN A 27 -13.61 -10.25 41.93
C GLN A 27 -14.30 -9.89 40.62
N VAL A 28 -15.64 -9.84 40.58
CA VAL A 28 -16.38 -9.45 39.38
C VAL A 28 -16.30 -7.93 39.10
N GLY A 29 -16.14 -7.11 40.17
CA GLY A 29 -16.06 -5.65 40.05
C GLY A 29 -14.70 -5.11 39.60
N HIS A 30 -13.65 -5.95 39.48
CA HIS A 30 -12.30 -5.51 39.12
C HIS A 30 -11.72 -6.24 37.91
N ALA A 31 -12.55 -6.87 37.08
CA ALA A 31 -12.11 -7.45 35.83
C ALA A 31 -11.98 -6.35 34.72
N GLN A 32 -11.17 -5.34 35.00
CA GLN A 32 -10.70 -4.46 33.93
C GLN A 32 -9.73 -5.27 33.07
N ARG A 33 -10.10 -5.58 31.82
CA ARG A 33 -9.30 -6.42 30.91
C ARG A 33 -7.99 -5.76 30.52
N PHE A 34 -7.97 -4.42 30.46
CA PHE A 34 -6.80 -3.62 30.11
C PHE A 34 -6.54 -2.54 31.17
N ASP A 35 -5.28 -2.39 31.56
CA ASP A 35 -4.81 -1.26 32.35
C ASP A 35 -4.52 -0.07 31.37
N PHE A 36 -5.53 0.71 31.09
CA PHE A 36 -5.42 1.82 30.15
C PHE A 36 -4.50 2.95 30.63
N ASP A 37 -4.33 3.13 31.92
CA ASP A 37 -3.39 4.14 32.44
C ASP A 37 -1.94 3.73 32.16
N LYS A 38 -1.60 2.48 32.38
CA LYS A 38 -0.29 1.92 32.04
C LYS A 38 -0.07 1.93 30.52
N LEU A 39 -1.09 1.54 29.75
CA LEU A 39 -1.04 1.53 28.30
C LEU A 39 -0.75 2.94 27.75
N ARG A 40 -1.42 3.97 28.28
CA ARG A 40 -1.20 5.37 27.90
C ARG A 40 0.22 5.84 28.23
N GLN A 41 0.78 5.45 29.37
CA GLN A 41 2.15 5.77 29.72
C GLN A 41 3.16 5.17 28.74
N THR A 42 2.93 3.92 28.33
CA THR A 42 3.76 3.22 27.32
C THR A 42 3.63 3.90 25.96
N LEU A 43 2.43 4.28 25.55
CA LEU A 43 2.15 4.98 24.30
C LEU A 43 2.98 6.26 24.16
N ASN A 44 3.12 7.06 25.22
CA ASN A 44 3.84 8.33 25.22
C ASN A 44 5.33 8.19 24.83
N SER A 45 5.91 7.00 24.95
CA SER A 45 7.33 6.79 24.66
C SER A 45 7.66 6.66 23.18
N TYR A 46 6.73 6.18 22.36
CA TYR A 46 6.96 5.90 20.94
C TYR A 46 5.93 6.49 19.98
N SER A 47 4.83 7.06 20.50
CA SER A 47 3.82 7.65 19.62
C SER A 47 4.14 9.12 19.32
N VAL A 48 3.83 9.52 18.10
CA VAL A 48 4.00 10.88 17.60
C VAL A 48 2.75 11.36 16.90
N VAL A 49 2.57 12.67 16.83
CA VAL A 49 1.58 13.31 15.96
C VAL A 49 2.31 13.86 14.75
N ILE A 50 1.85 13.52 13.58
CA ILE A 50 2.38 13.94 12.30
C ILE A 50 1.42 14.98 11.73
N ASP A 51 1.91 16.22 11.56
CA ASP A 51 1.21 17.26 10.83
C ASP A 51 1.85 17.34 9.43
N MET A 52 1.14 16.86 8.41
CA MET A 52 1.64 16.71 7.05
C MET A 52 0.84 17.59 6.11
N LYS A 53 1.52 18.39 5.29
CA LYS A 53 0.94 19.02 4.13
C LYS A 53 1.13 18.13 2.92
N VAL A 54 0.07 17.95 2.18
CA VAL A 54 0.04 17.06 1.03
C VAL A 54 -0.52 17.81 -0.17
N GLU A 55 0.23 17.80 -1.25
CA GLU A 55 -0.23 18.27 -2.54
C GLU A 55 -0.92 17.13 -3.27
N VAL A 56 -2.19 17.32 -3.62
CA VAL A 56 -2.98 16.39 -4.42
C VAL A 56 -3.19 16.98 -5.79
N SER A 57 -2.54 16.40 -6.79
CA SER A 57 -2.65 16.80 -8.18
C SER A 57 -3.53 15.83 -8.95
N TYR A 58 -4.51 16.35 -9.69
CA TYR A 58 -5.34 15.59 -10.63
C TYR A 58 -5.56 16.43 -11.90
N GLY A 59 -4.96 16.01 -12.96
CA GLY A 59 -5.01 16.74 -14.22
C GLY A 59 -4.41 18.15 -14.11
N VAL A 60 -5.22 19.18 -14.40
CA VAL A 60 -4.83 20.60 -14.29
C VAL A 60 -5.03 21.21 -12.88
N HIS A 61 -5.57 20.44 -11.95
CA HIS A 61 -5.92 20.91 -10.62
C HIS A 61 -4.93 20.38 -9.60
N THR A 62 -4.42 21.29 -8.79
CA THR A 62 -3.55 20.98 -7.66
C THR A 62 -4.17 21.61 -6.41
N ASN A 63 -4.40 20.80 -5.40
CA ASN A 63 -4.91 21.23 -4.10
C ASN A 63 -3.91 20.85 -3.01
N GLU A 64 -3.62 21.76 -2.10
CA GLU A 64 -2.90 21.46 -0.86
C GLU A 64 -3.90 21.12 0.24
N THR A 65 -3.71 19.98 0.89
CA THR A 65 -4.45 19.57 2.09
C THR A 65 -3.49 19.42 3.25
N GLN A 66 -4.02 19.54 4.46
CA GLN A 66 -3.26 19.30 5.68
C GLN A 66 -3.89 18.12 6.43
N ASP A 67 -3.09 17.08 6.64
CA ASP A 67 -3.47 15.89 7.37
C ASP A 67 -2.77 15.85 8.73
N ARG A 68 -3.52 15.42 9.74
CA ARG A 68 -3.00 15.16 11.08
C ARG A 68 -3.16 13.70 11.42
N LEU A 69 -2.04 13.00 11.56
CA LEU A 69 -1.99 11.56 11.68
C LEU A 69 -1.27 11.14 12.97
N MET A 70 -1.60 9.96 13.47
CA MET A 70 -0.82 9.31 14.52
C MET A 70 0.28 8.47 13.88
N GLY A 71 1.51 8.64 14.35
CA GLY A 71 2.65 7.83 13.97
C GLY A 71 3.22 7.06 15.14
N THR A 72 4.02 6.05 14.82
CA THR A 72 4.70 5.18 15.79
C THR A 72 6.17 5.07 15.46
N ILE A 73 7.04 5.41 16.40
CA ILE A 73 8.50 5.25 16.26
C ILE A 73 8.83 3.75 16.33
N VAL A 74 9.49 3.23 15.31
CA VAL A 74 9.77 1.81 15.14
C VAL A 74 11.26 1.45 15.18
N THR A 75 12.16 2.46 15.14
CA THR A 75 13.62 2.27 15.30
C THR A 75 14.23 3.32 16.22
N GLU A 76 15.40 3.02 16.81
CA GLU A 76 16.12 3.96 17.70
C GLU A 76 16.62 5.21 16.96
N ASP A 77 16.83 5.14 15.67
CA ASP A 77 17.29 6.25 14.82
C ASP A 77 16.14 7.10 14.24
N GLY A 78 14.90 6.83 14.68
CA GLY A 78 13.74 7.68 14.42
C GLY A 78 13.00 7.36 13.12
N LEU A 79 12.95 6.10 12.69
CA LEU A 79 11.97 5.67 11.68
C LEU A 79 10.57 5.65 12.31
N VAL A 80 9.61 6.28 11.64
CA VAL A 80 8.21 6.40 12.08
C VAL A 80 7.30 5.74 11.09
N MET A 81 6.45 4.85 11.57
CA MET A 81 5.38 4.21 10.81
C MET A 81 4.07 4.98 10.98
N PHE A 82 3.29 5.14 9.90
CA PHE A 82 2.01 5.86 9.91
C PHE A 82 1.04 5.31 8.85
N ASN A 83 -0.22 5.77 8.87
CA ASN A 83 -1.20 5.46 7.84
C ASN A 83 -0.86 6.18 6.53
N GLY A 84 -0.24 5.48 5.61
CA GLY A 84 0.18 5.98 4.30
C GLY A 84 -0.85 5.77 3.17
N ALA A 85 -2.10 5.36 3.48
CA ALA A 85 -3.09 5.01 2.46
C ALA A 85 -3.32 6.13 1.42
N ALA A 86 -3.31 7.39 1.85
CA ALA A 86 -3.45 8.54 0.96
C ALA A 86 -2.26 8.72 -0.01
N LEU A 87 -1.07 8.25 0.38
CA LEU A 87 0.16 8.33 -0.42
C LEU A 87 0.36 7.08 -1.31
N ALA A 88 -0.36 6.00 -1.01
CA ALA A 88 -0.29 4.73 -1.75
C ALA A 88 -1.23 4.70 -2.97
N SER A 89 -1.79 5.83 -3.38
CA SER A 89 -2.80 5.95 -4.43
C SER A 89 -2.25 5.77 -5.85
N ASP A 90 -1.62 4.62 -6.09
CA ASP A 90 -1.26 4.18 -7.44
C ASP A 90 -2.42 3.41 -8.04
N ASN A 91 -3.39 4.12 -8.53
CA ASN A 91 -4.44 3.49 -9.30
C ASN A 91 -3.92 3.19 -10.71
N ALA A 92 -3.59 1.92 -10.97
CA ALA A 92 -3.42 1.44 -12.35
C ALA A 92 -4.66 1.82 -13.19
N PHE A 93 -5.85 1.89 -12.57
CA PHE A 93 -7.09 2.31 -13.20
C PHE A 93 -7.15 3.82 -13.49
N SER A 94 -6.57 4.69 -12.67
CA SER A 94 -6.50 6.12 -12.97
C SER A 94 -5.59 6.41 -14.16
N SER A 95 -4.56 5.59 -14.36
CA SER A 95 -3.72 5.61 -15.56
C SER A 95 -4.51 5.20 -16.81
N PHE A 96 -5.47 4.25 -16.70
CA PHE A 96 -6.37 3.85 -17.79
C PHE A 96 -7.36 4.97 -18.18
N ALA A 97 -7.78 5.79 -17.23
CA ALA A 97 -8.71 6.90 -17.49
C ALA A 97 -8.01 8.19 -17.97
N GLY A 98 -6.68 8.20 -18.10
CA GLY A 98 -5.91 9.38 -18.49
C GLY A 98 -5.78 10.44 -17.39
N PHE A 99 -6.18 10.11 -16.16
CA PHE A 99 -6.08 11.00 -14.98
C PHE A 99 -5.25 10.30 -13.91
N SER A 100 -4.01 10.70 -13.72
CA SER A 100 -3.24 10.27 -12.54
C SER A 100 -3.56 11.21 -11.38
N ILE A 101 -4.05 10.64 -10.27
CA ILE A 101 -4.09 11.36 -9.01
C ILE A 101 -2.74 11.15 -8.35
N ARG A 102 -2.02 12.22 -8.13
CA ARG A 102 -0.73 12.19 -7.46
C ARG A 102 -0.87 12.87 -6.10
N THR A 103 -0.37 12.22 -5.08
CA THR A 103 -0.34 12.72 -3.71
C THR A 103 1.13 12.82 -3.27
N THR A 104 1.61 14.03 -3.02
CA THR A 104 3.02 14.28 -2.67
C THR A 104 3.11 15.05 -1.36
N PRO A 105 3.82 14.53 -0.34
CA PRO A 105 4.10 15.29 0.88
C PRO A 105 5.01 16.49 0.56
N THR A 106 4.61 17.69 1.00
CA THR A 106 5.35 18.93 0.78
C THR A 106 5.99 19.46 2.07
N SER A 107 5.42 19.14 3.23
CA SER A 107 5.95 19.52 4.54
C SER A 107 5.51 18.50 5.58
N ILE A 108 6.43 18.07 6.42
CA ILE A 108 6.18 17.05 7.46
C ILE A 108 6.75 17.58 8.78
N GLU A 109 5.88 17.81 9.74
CA GLU A 109 6.24 18.12 11.13
C GLU A 109 5.87 16.95 12.02
N ILE A 110 6.79 16.47 12.85
CA ILE A 110 6.60 15.34 13.75
C ILE A 110 6.69 15.82 15.18
N ASN A 111 5.58 15.71 15.90
CA ASN A 111 5.43 16.16 17.27
C ASN A 111 5.34 14.97 18.22
N THR A 112 6.29 14.82 19.15
CA THR A 112 6.22 13.78 20.20
C THR A 112 5.18 14.17 21.24
N LEU A 113 4.61 13.18 21.93
CA LEU A 113 3.58 13.43 22.94
C LEU A 113 4.12 14.14 24.20
N ASP A 114 5.46 14.20 24.37
CA ASP A 114 6.14 14.99 25.40
C ASP A 114 6.46 16.45 24.96
N GLY A 115 6.04 16.84 23.74
CA GLY A 115 6.08 18.21 23.24
C GLY A 115 7.32 18.60 22.45
N ARG A 116 8.20 17.67 22.10
CA ARG A 116 9.33 17.94 21.19
C ARG A 116 8.84 17.96 19.74
N ARG A 117 9.45 18.80 18.91
CA ARG A 117 9.13 18.97 17.49
C ARG A 117 10.33 18.67 16.63
N PHE A 118 10.08 18.02 15.51
CA PHE A 118 11.07 17.62 14.52
C PHE A 118 10.52 17.83 13.11
N GLU A 119 11.41 18.05 12.17
CA GLU A 119 11.10 17.90 10.76
C GLU A 119 11.15 16.42 10.38
N GLY A 120 10.32 16.01 9.42
CA GLY A 120 10.27 14.66 8.91
C GLY A 120 10.60 14.60 7.43
N GLU A 121 11.20 13.49 7.01
CA GLU A 121 11.44 13.14 5.61
C GLU A 121 10.58 11.94 5.23
N TYR A 122 9.94 11.99 4.06
CA TYR A 122 9.15 10.88 3.54
C TYR A 122 10.07 9.81 2.98
N VAL A 123 9.95 8.59 3.49
CA VAL A 123 10.72 7.42 3.05
C VAL A 123 9.97 6.66 1.94
N GLY A 124 8.75 6.22 2.22
CA GLY A 124 7.95 5.46 1.27
C GLY A 124 6.70 4.88 1.90
N VAL A 125 5.96 4.08 1.13
CA VAL A 125 4.73 3.41 1.56
C VAL A 125 4.68 1.99 1.01
N ASP A 126 4.36 1.03 1.88
CA ASP A 126 4.05 -0.34 1.44
C ASP A 126 2.64 -0.38 0.84
N ARG A 127 2.55 -0.86 -0.39
CA ARG A 127 1.31 -0.84 -1.17
C ARG A 127 0.28 -1.87 -0.72
N PHE A 128 0.74 -2.95 -0.10
CA PHE A 128 -0.15 -4.02 0.38
C PHE A 128 -0.79 -3.66 1.72
N THR A 129 0.03 -3.26 2.70
CA THR A 129 -0.45 -2.92 4.05
C THR A 129 -0.90 -1.47 4.17
N ARG A 130 -0.56 -0.61 3.20
CA ARG A 130 -0.76 0.84 3.24
C ARG A 130 -0.03 1.54 4.40
N ILE A 131 0.99 0.89 4.93
CA ILE A 131 1.84 1.46 5.97
C ILE A 131 2.88 2.37 5.31
N GLY A 132 2.89 3.64 5.70
CA GLY A 132 3.88 4.63 5.30
C GLY A 132 5.01 4.75 6.32
N PHE A 133 6.17 5.20 5.84
CA PHE A 133 7.35 5.44 6.65
C PHE A 133 7.87 6.86 6.47
N LEU A 134 8.24 7.49 7.61
CA LEU A 134 8.91 8.78 7.69
C LEU A 134 10.18 8.63 8.50
N LYS A 135 11.15 9.47 8.21
CA LYS A 135 12.38 9.61 9.01
C LYS A 135 12.36 10.91 9.80
N ILE A 136 12.55 10.84 11.12
CA ILE A 136 12.75 12.03 11.94
C ILE A 136 14.13 12.62 11.61
N LEU A 137 14.17 13.91 11.26
CA LEU A 137 15.40 14.66 11.09
C LEU A 137 15.82 15.23 12.46
N ALA A 138 16.71 14.52 13.13
CA ALA A 138 17.19 14.86 14.46
C ALA A 138 18.69 15.12 14.46
N ASP A 139 19.18 15.78 15.54
CA ASP A 139 20.61 16.00 15.74
C ASP A 139 21.39 14.69 15.84
N GLU A 140 22.66 14.71 15.42
CA GLU A 140 23.53 13.54 15.43
C GLU A 140 23.64 12.92 16.84
N GLY A 141 23.39 11.61 16.94
CA GLY A 141 23.44 10.86 18.20
C GLY A 141 22.14 10.87 19.01
N GLN A 142 21.10 11.57 18.60
CA GLN A 142 19.80 11.50 19.26
C GLN A 142 19.17 10.12 19.05
N LYS A 143 18.69 9.52 20.15
CA LYS A 143 18.00 8.22 20.14
C LYS A 143 16.55 8.36 20.56
N PHE A 144 15.74 7.49 19.99
CA PHE A 144 14.31 7.36 20.28
C PHE A 144 14.02 5.99 20.90
N THR A 145 12.89 5.87 21.57
CA THR A 145 12.42 4.60 22.14
C THR A 145 11.43 3.98 21.15
N PRO A 146 11.80 2.91 20.43
CA PRO A 146 10.89 2.26 19.49
C PRO A 146 9.89 1.35 20.18
N VAL A 147 8.73 1.14 19.55
CA VAL A 147 7.82 0.08 19.92
C VAL A 147 8.45 -1.29 19.61
N GLN A 148 8.21 -2.28 20.47
CA GLN A 148 8.68 -3.66 20.27
C GLN A 148 7.48 -4.57 20.04
N PHE A 149 7.27 -4.99 18.81
CA PHE A 149 6.18 -5.90 18.46
C PHE A 149 6.54 -7.35 18.77
N ARG A 150 5.55 -8.12 19.28
CA ARG A 150 5.64 -9.57 19.39
C ARG A 150 5.62 -10.17 17.99
N GLN A 151 6.62 -10.99 17.65
CA GLN A 151 6.75 -11.61 16.33
C GLN A 151 6.01 -12.95 16.20
N GLU A 152 5.68 -13.60 17.32
CA GLU A 152 4.96 -14.88 17.27
C GLU A 152 3.47 -14.67 16.92
N ARG A 153 2.97 -15.50 16.00
CA ARG A 153 1.56 -15.51 15.56
C ARG A 153 0.69 -16.26 16.57
N GLN A 154 0.61 -15.79 17.81
CA GLN A 154 -0.18 -16.38 18.88
C GLN A 154 -1.54 -15.70 19.05
N PHE A 155 -2.38 -15.77 18.01
CA PHE A 155 -3.71 -15.20 18.03
C PHE A 155 -4.76 -16.29 18.24
N LYS A 156 -5.84 -15.94 18.98
CA LYS A 156 -6.99 -16.81 19.20
C LYS A 156 -8.28 -16.04 18.96
N VAL A 157 -9.22 -16.68 18.28
CA VAL A 157 -10.57 -16.14 18.11
C VAL A 157 -11.20 -15.93 19.49
N GLY A 158 -11.81 -14.78 19.70
CA GLY A 158 -12.38 -14.37 20.98
C GLY A 158 -11.42 -13.64 21.93
N SER A 159 -10.10 -13.54 21.59
CA SER A 159 -9.16 -12.72 22.36
C SER A 159 -9.46 -11.23 22.15
N TRP A 160 -9.32 -10.46 23.22
CA TRP A 160 -9.49 -9.02 23.18
C TRP A 160 -8.19 -8.31 22.83
N VAL A 161 -8.34 -7.19 22.13
CA VAL A 161 -7.25 -6.28 21.77
C VAL A 161 -7.68 -4.85 22.06
N ALA A 162 -6.71 -4.00 22.40
CA ALA A 162 -6.95 -2.59 22.67
C ALA A 162 -6.00 -1.73 21.81
N LEU A 163 -6.44 -0.52 21.51
CA LEU A 163 -5.63 0.51 20.87
C LEU A 163 -5.89 1.89 21.46
N TYR A 164 -5.05 2.86 21.10
CA TYR A 164 -5.36 4.26 21.26
C TYR A 164 -5.51 4.91 19.88
N MET A 165 -6.49 5.82 19.78
CA MET A 165 -6.72 6.64 18.59
C MET A 165 -6.39 8.10 18.88
N LEU A 166 -5.94 8.84 17.87
CA LEU A 166 -5.76 10.27 17.90
C LEU A 166 -7.13 10.95 17.77
N LEU A 167 -7.39 11.89 18.68
CA LEU A 167 -8.58 12.73 18.62
C LEU A 167 -8.29 14.05 17.90
N PRO A 168 -9.33 14.73 17.38
CA PRO A 168 -9.18 16.06 16.79
C PRO A 168 -8.47 17.05 17.73
N GLU A 169 -7.74 18.02 17.17
CA GLU A 169 -6.88 18.93 17.91
C GLU A 169 -7.58 19.73 19.01
N PHE A 170 -8.87 20.03 18.80
CA PHE A 170 -9.69 20.76 19.80
C PHE A 170 -10.07 19.93 21.03
N VAL A 171 -9.75 18.61 21.04
CA VAL A 171 -10.10 17.68 22.14
C VAL A 171 -8.90 17.48 23.06
N THR A 172 -9.16 17.53 24.38
CA THR A 172 -8.14 17.26 25.41
C THR A 172 -8.68 16.20 26.38
N PRO A 173 -7.96 15.09 26.63
CA PRO A 173 -6.65 14.71 26.08
C PRO A 173 -6.72 14.34 24.58
N PRO A 174 -5.60 14.39 23.83
CA PRO A 174 -5.60 14.22 22.40
C PRO A 174 -5.76 12.75 21.94
N VAL A 175 -5.92 11.82 22.86
CA VAL A 175 -6.05 10.37 22.57
C VAL A 175 -7.19 9.75 23.34
N ALA A 176 -7.85 8.76 22.73
CA ALA A 176 -8.86 7.92 23.37
C ALA A 176 -8.53 6.44 23.17
N ALA A 177 -8.90 5.63 24.15
CA ALA A 177 -8.79 4.18 24.07
C ALA A 177 -9.98 3.58 23.34
N ASP A 178 -9.74 2.52 22.59
CA ASP A 178 -10.76 1.70 21.98
C ASP A 178 -10.42 0.21 22.14
N VAL A 179 -11.42 -0.66 22.09
CA VAL A 179 -11.27 -2.10 22.27
C VAL A 179 -12.02 -2.87 21.20
N GLY A 180 -11.40 -3.96 20.77
CA GLY A 180 -12.00 -4.89 19.84
C GLY A 180 -11.70 -6.34 20.24
N MET A 181 -12.20 -7.26 19.46
CA MET A 181 -12.02 -8.69 19.65
C MET A 181 -11.64 -9.34 18.32
N ILE A 182 -10.76 -10.35 18.38
CA ILE A 182 -10.43 -11.16 17.18
C ILE A 182 -11.64 -12.03 16.86
N SER A 183 -12.25 -11.80 15.71
CA SER A 183 -13.47 -12.49 15.25
C SER A 183 -13.17 -13.77 14.47
N THR A 184 -12.11 -13.76 13.67
CA THR A 184 -11.64 -14.92 12.91
C THR A 184 -10.17 -14.74 12.54
N ILE A 185 -9.53 -15.80 12.04
CA ILE A 185 -8.16 -15.76 11.53
C ILE A 185 -8.21 -16.22 10.07
N VAL A 186 -8.02 -15.28 9.16
CA VAL A 186 -7.94 -15.53 7.71
C VAL A 186 -6.59 -16.18 7.41
N GLN A 187 -6.57 -17.15 6.49
CA GLN A 187 -5.35 -17.83 6.03
C GLN A 187 -4.98 -17.44 4.61
N SER A 188 -5.97 -17.13 3.77
CA SER A 188 -5.80 -16.70 2.40
C SER A 188 -6.64 -15.44 2.16
N PRO A 189 -6.16 -14.40 1.47
CA PRO A 189 -4.90 -14.28 0.71
C PRO A 189 -3.64 -14.19 1.57
N GLU A 190 -3.77 -13.89 2.87
CA GLU A 190 -2.68 -13.81 3.83
C GLU A 190 -3.15 -14.19 5.24
N TYR A 191 -2.20 -14.50 6.12
CA TYR A 191 -2.52 -14.68 7.54
C TYR A 191 -2.93 -13.35 8.14
N PHE A 192 -4.22 -13.20 8.44
CA PHE A 192 -4.78 -11.94 8.91
C PHE A 192 -5.84 -12.15 10.01
N PRO A 193 -5.53 -11.86 11.27
CA PRO A 193 -6.52 -11.92 12.35
C PRO A 193 -7.51 -10.77 12.23
N LEU A 194 -8.74 -11.05 11.76
CA LEU A 194 -9.82 -10.05 11.66
C LEU A 194 -10.33 -9.66 13.03
N THR A 195 -10.63 -8.38 13.18
CA THR A 195 -11.14 -7.79 14.41
C THR A 195 -12.53 -7.20 14.24
N VAL A 196 -13.30 -7.17 15.31
CA VAL A 196 -14.60 -6.49 15.41
C VAL A 196 -14.69 -5.68 16.69
N GLY A 197 -15.57 -4.70 16.73
CA GLY A 197 -15.90 -3.93 17.92
C GLY A 197 -15.20 -2.58 18.03
N PHE A 198 -14.23 -2.26 17.17
CA PHE A 198 -13.66 -0.91 17.14
C PHE A 198 -14.69 0.12 16.62
N ASN A 199 -14.76 1.26 17.31
CA ASN A 199 -15.69 2.34 16.98
C ASN A 199 -15.11 3.35 15.97
N ALA A 200 -13.78 3.36 15.81
CA ALA A 200 -13.10 4.26 14.91
C ALA A 200 -12.10 3.55 14.01
N LEU A 201 -12.01 4.02 12.78
CA LEU A 201 -11.05 3.53 11.79
C LEU A 201 -9.72 4.28 11.95
N GLN A 202 -8.88 3.83 12.89
CA GLN A 202 -7.53 4.36 13.09
C GLN A 202 -6.49 3.36 12.57
N LEU A 203 -6.34 3.30 11.25
CA LEU A 203 -5.32 2.43 10.63
C LEU A 203 -3.92 2.76 11.16
N THR A 204 -3.07 1.75 11.29
CA THR A 204 -1.72 1.78 11.86
C THR A 204 -1.63 2.10 13.36
N ALA A 205 -2.76 2.22 14.06
CA ALA A 205 -2.74 2.28 15.52
C ALA A 205 -2.19 0.96 16.09
N VAL A 206 -1.29 1.06 17.07
CA VAL A 206 -0.69 -0.10 17.73
C VAL A 206 -1.76 -0.85 18.53
N LEU A 207 -1.84 -2.15 18.26
CA LEU A 207 -2.74 -3.08 18.95
C LEU A 207 -2.01 -3.82 20.06
N PHE A 208 -2.66 -3.91 21.22
CA PHE A 208 -2.16 -4.56 22.42
C PHE A 208 -3.05 -5.74 22.80
N ASP A 209 -2.45 -6.84 23.24
CA ASP A 209 -3.17 -7.93 23.88
C ASP A 209 -3.50 -7.61 25.36
N GLU A 210 -4.21 -8.52 26.02
CA GLU A 210 -4.60 -8.39 27.45
C GLU A 210 -3.39 -8.32 28.41
N SER A 211 -2.19 -8.70 27.95
CA SER A 211 -0.92 -8.57 28.69
C SER A 211 -0.23 -7.24 28.44
N LEU A 212 -0.84 -6.34 27.68
CA LEU A 212 -0.29 -5.05 27.22
C LEU A 212 0.97 -5.20 26.34
N GLN A 213 1.10 -6.34 25.62
CA GLN A 213 2.15 -6.53 24.63
C GLN A 213 1.67 -6.00 23.27
N PRO A 214 2.49 -5.20 22.57
CA PRO A 214 2.21 -4.80 21.21
C PRO A 214 2.23 -6.03 20.28
N VAL A 215 1.09 -6.33 19.64
CA VAL A 215 0.92 -7.53 18.81
C VAL A 215 0.91 -7.24 17.31
N GLY A 216 0.81 -5.98 16.95
CA GLY A 216 0.75 -5.52 15.57
C GLY A 216 0.08 -4.15 15.49
N VAL A 217 -0.39 -3.80 14.31
CA VAL A 217 -1.17 -2.56 14.08
C VAL A 217 -2.49 -2.87 13.42
N LEU A 218 -3.48 -1.99 13.62
CA LEU A 218 -4.75 -2.07 12.92
C LEU A 218 -4.53 -1.83 11.43
N GLY A 219 -4.89 -2.81 10.63
CA GLY A 219 -4.82 -2.77 9.18
C GLY A 219 -6.15 -3.12 8.55
N LEU A 220 -6.17 -3.05 7.23
CA LEU A 220 -7.29 -3.41 6.38
C LEU A 220 -6.86 -4.59 5.51
N LEU A 221 -7.64 -5.67 5.50
CA LEU A 221 -7.48 -6.72 4.51
C LEU A 221 -8.05 -6.18 3.19
N ASN A 222 -7.16 -5.82 2.28
CA ASN A 222 -7.56 -5.33 0.97
C ASN A 222 -8.07 -6.48 0.12
N ASP A 223 -9.15 -6.24 -0.61
CA ASP A 223 -9.54 -7.11 -1.71
C ASP A 223 -8.48 -6.99 -2.81
N PRO A 224 -7.74 -8.06 -3.09
CA PRO A 224 -6.70 -8.00 -4.10
C PRO A 224 -7.25 -7.81 -5.51
N SER A 225 -8.53 -8.10 -5.78
CA SER A 225 -9.18 -7.90 -7.08
C SER A 225 -9.45 -6.42 -7.38
N THR A 226 -9.61 -5.62 -6.34
CA THR A 226 -9.88 -4.19 -6.48
C THR A 226 -8.62 -3.36 -6.68
N GLY A 227 -7.51 -3.86 -7.19
CA GLY A 227 -6.20 -3.23 -7.47
C GLY A 227 -6.03 -1.71 -7.33
N SER A 228 -7.07 -1.03 -6.93
CA SER A 228 -7.18 0.41 -6.70
C SER A 228 -8.22 0.70 -5.64
N MET A 229 -7.81 1.08 -4.44
CA MET A 229 -8.71 1.86 -3.61
C MET A 229 -8.84 3.26 -4.20
N ASP A 230 -9.83 3.47 -5.04
CA ASP A 230 -10.49 4.76 -5.17
C ASP A 230 -11.05 5.12 -3.78
N PRO A 231 -10.82 6.33 -3.24
CA PRO A 231 -11.50 6.77 -2.02
C PRO A 231 -13.04 6.65 -2.10
N GLY A 232 -13.61 6.72 -3.33
CA GLY A 232 -15.00 6.39 -3.61
C GLY A 232 -15.28 4.89 -3.59
N GLY A 233 -14.40 4.05 -4.13
CA GLY A 233 -14.53 2.60 -4.15
C GLY A 233 -14.37 1.94 -2.77
N MET A 234 -13.70 2.60 -1.82
CA MET A 234 -13.69 2.16 -0.42
C MET A 234 -15.10 2.21 0.19
N LEU A 235 -15.86 3.26 -0.10
CA LEU A 235 -17.25 3.39 0.34
C LEU A 235 -18.17 2.40 -0.38
N ASP A 236 -17.97 2.17 -1.68
CA ASP A 236 -18.75 1.19 -2.47
C ASP A 236 -18.44 -0.26 -2.04
N SER A 237 -17.20 -0.57 -1.64
CA SER A 237 -16.84 -1.88 -1.08
C SER A 237 -17.45 -2.10 0.30
N PHE A 238 -17.61 -1.06 1.11
CA PHE A 238 -18.34 -1.12 2.37
C PHE A 238 -19.83 -1.35 2.18
N ASP A 239 -20.44 -0.79 1.14
CA ASP A 239 -21.86 -0.99 0.83
C ASP A 239 -22.16 -2.40 0.30
N GLN A 240 -21.23 -3.01 -0.45
CA GLN A 240 -21.41 -4.36 -0.99
C GLN A 240 -21.11 -5.48 0.01
N MET A 241 -20.16 -5.30 0.93
CA MET A 241 -19.77 -6.33 1.92
C MET A 241 -20.23 -6.04 3.35
N GLY A 242 -20.77 -4.87 3.64
CA GLY A 242 -21.37 -4.52 4.94
C GLY A 242 -20.41 -4.25 6.08
N PHE A 243 -19.09 -4.57 5.97
CA PHE A 243 -18.08 -4.33 7.01
C PHE A 243 -16.69 -4.15 6.40
N PRO A 244 -15.88 -3.17 6.87
CA PRO A 244 -14.46 -3.15 6.59
C PRO A 244 -13.80 -4.38 7.20
N LEU A 245 -13.00 -5.10 6.43
CA LEU A 245 -12.22 -6.24 6.91
C LEU A 245 -11.02 -5.73 7.71
N LEU A 246 -11.29 -5.17 8.89
CA LEU A 246 -10.29 -4.68 9.82
C LEU A 246 -9.62 -5.82 10.58
N GLY A 247 -8.32 -5.77 10.74
CA GLY A 247 -7.60 -6.78 11.47
C GLY A 247 -6.18 -6.36 11.82
N ILE A 248 -5.35 -7.33 12.12
CA ILE A 248 -4.01 -7.12 12.63
C ILE A 248 -2.98 -7.37 11.54
N VAL A 249 -2.25 -6.34 11.14
CA VAL A 249 -0.94 -6.50 10.49
C VAL A 249 0.02 -6.94 11.60
N THR A 250 0.47 -8.17 11.53
CA THR A 250 1.15 -8.86 12.63
C THR A 250 2.60 -8.38 12.82
N GLY A 251 3.14 -8.57 14.04
CA GLY A 251 4.47 -8.08 14.38
C GLY A 251 5.61 -8.68 13.56
N ASP A 252 5.48 -9.93 13.09
CA ASP A 252 6.44 -10.54 12.16
C ASP A 252 6.44 -9.83 10.79
N ARG A 253 5.25 -9.53 10.24
CA ARG A 253 5.13 -8.76 8.98
C ARG A 253 5.67 -7.34 9.14
N LEU A 254 5.42 -6.70 10.29
CA LEU A 254 5.97 -5.38 10.60
C LEU A 254 7.49 -5.41 10.73
N ALA A 255 8.07 -6.48 11.30
CA ALA A 255 9.51 -6.60 11.43
C ALA A 255 10.21 -6.65 10.06
N GLU A 256 9.62 -7.33 9.08
CA GLU A 256 10.11 -7.34 7.68
C GLU A 256 10.10 -5.93 7.08
N LEU A 257 8.97 -5.22 7.18
CA LEU A 257 8.82 -3.86 6.65
C LEU A 257 9.71 -2.83 7.36
N ILE A 258 9.98 -3.01 8.65
CA ILE A 258 10.87 -2.12 9.42
C ILE A 258 12.33 -2.36 9.08
N ALA A 259 12.71 -3.62 8.80
CA ALA A 259 14.08 -3.98 8.44
C ALA A 259 14.45 -3.48 7.03
N ASP A 260 13.51 -3.48 6.10
CA ASP A 260 13.67 -2.98 4.73
C ASP A 260 12.44 -2.13 4.35
N PRO A 261 12.37 -0.87 4.82
CA PRO A 261 11.22 -0.03 4.56
C PRO A 261 11.16 0.37 3.07
N PRO A 262 9.96 0.40 2.48
CA PRO A 262 9.80 0.78 1.08
C PRO A 262 10.32 2.21 0.86
N GLU A 263 11.13 2.40 -0.16
CA GLU A 263 11.70 3.70 -0.54
C GLU A 263 10.94 4.30 -1.74
N LYS A 264 10.75 5.61 -1.71
CA LYS A 264 10.14 6.35 -2.82
C LYS A 264 10.97 6.15 -4.10
N GLY A 265 10.31 5.76 -5.19
CA GLY A 265 10.94 5.54 -6.50
C GLY A 265 11.70 4.22 -6.65
N LYS A 266 11.80 3.42 -5.58
CA LYS A 266 12.38 2.07 -5.63
C LYS A 266 11.26 1.04 -5.77
N VAL A 267 11.34 0.18 -6.77
CA VAL A 267 10.38 -0.90 -6.99
C VAL A 267 11.03 -2.23 -6.64
N ASP A 268 10.86 -2.66 -5.40
CA ASP A 268 11.37 -3.95 -4.89
C ASP A 268 10.36 -5.09 -5.06
N ARG A 269 9.55 -5.05 -6.12
CA ARG A 269 8.54 -6.06 -6.42
C ARG A 269 9.01 -6.97 -7.53
N GLY A 270 8.86 -8.28 -7.32
CA GLY A 270 9.09 -9.28 -8.35
C GLY A 270 8.06 -9.14 -9.48
N TRP A 271 8.54 -9.27 -10.70
CA TRP A 271 7.72 -9.24 -11.90
C TRP A 271 8.10 -10.40 -12.82
N LEU A 272 7.07 -11.10 -13.33
CA LEU A 272 7.22 -12.23 -14.24
C LEU A 272 6.99 -11.83 -15.70
N GLY A 273 6.07 -10.91 -15.96
CA GLY A 273 5.76 -10.38 -17.28
C GLY A 273 4.82 -11.25 -18.11
N ILE A 274 3.70 -11.66 -17.49
CA ILE A 274 2.61 -12.39 -18.15
C ILE A 274 1.27 -11.70 -17.88
N THR A 275 0.30 -11.89 -18.78
CA THR A 275 -1.13 -11.69 -18.51
C THR A 275 -1.75 -12.99 -18.05
N LEU A 276 -2.69 -12.90 -17.11
CA LEU A 276 -3.18 -14.02 -16.30
C LEU A 276 -4.66 -14.25 -16.50
N GLN A 277 -5.06 -15.51 -16.49
CA GLN A 277 -6.44 -15.95 -16.36
C GLN A 277 -6.49 -17.11 -15.37
N ALA A 278 -7.58 -17.23 -14.61
CA ALA A 278 -7.77 -18.35 -13.70
C ALA A 278 -8.08 -19.65 -14.45
N LEU A 279 -7.50 -20.75 -13.99
CA LEU A 279 -7.94 -22.09 -14.41
C LEU A 279 -9.20 -22.45 -13.61
N THR A 280 -10.38 -22.12 -14.15
CA THR A 280 -11.66 -22.49 -13.53
C THR A 280 -11.94 -23.98 -13.70
N GLU A 281 -12.86 -24.52 -12.85
CA GLU A 281 -13.28 -25.93 -12.92
C GLU A 281 -13.80 -26.27 -14.32
N GLU A 282 -14.60 -25.37 -14.95
CA GLU A 282 -15.14 -25.60 -16.30
C GLU A 282 -14.05 -25.72 -17.37
N ILE A 283 -12.98 -24.89 -17.27
CA ILE A 283 -11.84 -24.96 -18.20
C ILE A 283 -11.02 -26.22 -17.95
N GLY A 284 -10.79 -26.58 -16.68
CA GLY A 284 -10.10 -27.80 -16.28
C GLY A 284 -10.80 -29.05 -16.80
N GLU A 285 -12.13 -29.15 -16.63
CA GLU A 285 -12.93 -30.23 -17.16
C GLU A 285 -12.89 -30.29 -18.70
N PHE A 286 -13.00 -29.14 -19.37
CA PHE A 286 -12.96 -29.08 -20.84
C PHE A 286 -11.66 -29.61 -21.41
N TRP A 287 -10.53 -29.35 -20.76
CA TRP A 287 -9.20 -29.84 -21.16
C TRP A 287 -8.81 -31.18 -20.52
N ASN A 288 -9.71 -31.75 -19.71
CA ASN A 288 -9.49 -33.00 -18.97
C ASN A 288 -8.20 -32.98 -18.15
N LEU A 289 -7.98 -31.86 -17.45
CA LEU A 289 -6.81 -31.63 -16.58
C LEU A 289 -7.13 -32.08 -15.15
N ASP A 290 -6.15 -32.74 -14.52
CA ASP A 290 -6.20 -33.14 -13.11
C ASP A 290 -5.53 -32.07 -12.27
N ALA A 291 -6.16 -30.85 -12.17
CA ALA A 291 -5.66 -29.73 -11.43
C ALA A 291 -6.81 -28.96 -10.77
N ASP A 292 -6.70 -28.74 -9.46
CA ASP A 292 -7.71 -28.03 -8.65
C ASP A 292 -7.64 -26.49 -8.78
N GLY A 293 -6.87 -25.96 -9.74
CA GLY A 293 -6.65 -24.55 -10.01
C GLY A 293 -5.32 -24.32 -10.72
N GLY A 294 -5.08 -23.08 -11.08
CA GLY A 294 -3.85 -22.68 -11.76
C GLY A 294 -3.99 -21.31 -12.44
N ILE A 295 -2.92 -20.89 -13.09
CA ILE A 295 -2.86 -19.67 -13.89
C ILE A 295 -2.66 -20.04 -15.35
N ILE A 296 -3.58 -19.65 -16.21
CA ILE A 296 -3.43 -19.71 -17.65
C ILE A 296 -2.68 -18.46 -18.11
N VAL A 297 -1.62 -18.65 -18.88
CA VAL A 297 -0.84 -17.57 -19.48
C VAL A 297 -1.52 -17.10 -20.76
N ASN A 298 -2.13 -15.90 -20.73
CA ASN A 298 -2.85 -15.33 -21.87
C ASN A 298 -1.93 -14.53 -22.81
N ASP A 299 -0.85 -13.94 -22.26
CA ASP A 299 0.16 -13.24 -23.03
C ASP A 299 1.50 -13.24 -22.28
N VAL A 300 2.60 -13.16 -23.03
CA VAL A 300 3.96 -13.10 -22.50
C VAL A 300 4.64 -11.84 -23.02
N VAL A 301 5.01 -10.95 -22.11
CA VAL A 301 5.70 -9.71 -22.46
C VAL A 301 7.08 -10.03 -23.04
N LYS A 302 7.40 -9.44 -24.19
CA LYS A 302 8.73 -9.61 -24.82
C LYS A 302 9.85 -9.22 -23.86
N SER A 303 10.93 -9.98 -23.87
CA SER A 303 12.12 -9.75 -23.02
C SER A 303 11.87 -9.87 -21.50
N SER A 304 10.68 -10.28 -21.07
CA SER A 304 10.36 -10.52 -19.67
C SER A 304 11.03 -11.79 -19.11
N PRO A 305 11.08 -11.96 -17.77
CA PRO A 305 11.48 -13.21 -17.14
C PRO A 305 10.73 -14.43 -17.67
N ALA A 306 9.43 -14.31 -17.91
CA ALA A 306 8.60 -15.37 -18.47
C ALA A 306 9.06 -15.77 -19.87
N ALA A 307 9.29 -14.79 -20.76
CA ALA A 307 9.81 -15.05 -22.10
C ALA A 307 11.18 -15.71 -22.06
N GLN A 308 12.07 -15.26 -21.17
CA GLN A 308 13.42 -15.81 -21.00
C GLN A 308 13.40 -17.25 -20.44
N ALA A 309 12.44 -17.56 -19.58
CA ALA A 309 12.23 -18.89 -19.01
C ALA A 309 11.58 -19.87 -20.02
N GLY A 310 11.02 -19.37 -21.14
CA GLY A 310 10.34 -20.18 -22.15
C GLY A 310 8.88 -20.46 -21.84
N LEU A 311 8.22 -19.61 -21.03
CA LEU A 311 6.76 -19.59 -20.89
C LEU A 311 6.13 -19.15 -22.22
N GLU A 312 5.05 -19.82 -22.61
CA GLU A 312 4.31 -19.56 -23.83
C GLU A 312 2.83 -19.29 -23.55
N ILE A 313 2.16 -18.66 -24.51
CA ILE A 313 0.70 -18.43 -24.44
C ILE A 313 0.00 -19.78 -24.41
N GLY A 314 -0.95 -19.96 -23.51
CA GLY A 314 -1.68 -21.19 -23.28
C GLY A 314 -1.06 -22.13 -22.24
N ASP A 315 0.14 -21.84 -21.73
CA ASP A 315 0.70 -22.56 -20.59
C ASP A 315 -0.17 -22.40 -19.35
N ILE A 316 -0.25 -23.45 -18.54
CA ILE A 316 -0.97 -23.45 -17.28
C ILE A 316 0.01 -23.67 -16.14
N ILE A 317 0.25 -22.63 -15.35
CA ILE A 317 1.09 -22.70 -14.14
C ILE A 317 0.25 -23.29 -13.02
N PHE A 318 0.58 -24.49 -12.55
CA PHE A 318 -0.15 -25.17 -11.48
C PHE A 318 0.63 -25.31 -10.18
N GLU A 319 1.97 -25.12 -10.20
CA GLU A 319 2.81 -25.03 -8.99
C GLU A 319 3.87 -23.95 -9.14
N VAL A 320 4.28 -23.36 -8.01
CA VAL A 320 5.41 -22.42 -7.89
C VAL A 320 6.27 -22.86 -6.73
N ASN A 321 7.56 -23.12 -6.97
CA ASN A 321 8.51 -23.65 -5.98
C ASN A 321 7.98 -24.89 -5.25
N GLY A 322 7.27 -25.80 -5.97
CA GLY A 322 6.66 -27.01 -5.41
C GLY A 322 5.42 -26.76 -4.54
N GLN A 323 4.88 -25.54 -4.53
CA GLN A 323 3.61 -25.23 -3.87
C GLN A 323 2.49 -25.10 -4.91
N PRO A 324 1.33 -25.72 -4.69
CA PRO A 324 0.21 -25.67 -5.63
C PRO A 324 -0.34 -24.24 -5.78
N VAL A 325 -0.74 -23.88 -6.99
CA VAL A 325 -1.40 -22.62 -7.30
C VAL A 325 -2.92 -22.82 -7.21
N GLU A 326 -3.51 -22.45 -6.09
CA GLU A 326 -4.94 -22.62 -5.80
C GLU A 326 -5.81 -21.50 -6.40
N VAL A 327 -5.63 -21.18 -7.69
CA VAL A 327 -6.39 -20.14 -8.40
C VAL A 327 -7.44 -20.81 -9.31
N ASP A 328 -8.62 -21.03 -8.73
CA ASP A 328 -9.79 -21.66 -9.38
C ASP A 328 -10.85 -20.64 -9.85
N LYS A 329 -10.63 -19.34 -9.58
CA LYS A 329 -11.52 -18.22 -9.90
C LYS A 329 -10.71 -16.96 -10.16
N GLU A 330 -11.27 -16.05 -10.99
CA GLU A 330 -10.64 -14.78 -11.34
C GLU A 330 -10.33 -13.92 -10.09
N GLU A 331 -11.17 -13.96 -9.07
CA GLU A 331 -10.99 -13.24 -7.81
C GLU A 331 -9.75 -13.68 -7.01
N LYS A 332 -9.19 -14.85 -7.31
CA LYS A 332 -7.95 -15.35 -6.69
C LYS A 332 -6.67 -14.98 -7.45
N ILE A 333 -6.75 -14.51 -8.69
CA ILE A 333 -5.57 -14.06 -9.47
C ILE A 333 -4.68 -13.08 -8.69
N PRO A 334 -5.24 -12.06 -8.03
CA PRO A 334 -4.42 -11.11 -7.29
C PRO A 334 -3.64 -11.72 -6.12
N VAL A 335 -4.07 -12.86 -5.58
CA VAL A 335 -3.30 -13.62 -4.56
C VAL A 335 -1.99 -14.13 -5.18
N PHE A 336 -2.07 -14.70 -6.38
CA PHE A 336 -0.90 -15.14 -7.12
C PHE A 336 0.00 -13.98 -7.53
N GLN A 337 -0.58 -12.88 -8.02
CA GLN A 337 0.17 -11.67 -8.38
C GLN A 337 0.93 -11.09 -7.18
N ARG A 338 0.28 -11.04 -6.02
CA ARG A 338 0.89 -10.62 -4.77
C ARG A 338 2.04 -11.54 -4.38
N PHE A 339 1.83 -12.85 -4.41
CA PHE A 339 2.85 -13.85 -4.09
C PHE A 339 4.12 -13.66 -4.95
N ILE A 340 3.98 -13.55 -6.28
CA ILE A 340 5.11 -13.28 -7.19
C ILE A 340 5.78 -11.94 -6.86
N SER A 341 4.97 -10.92 -6.57
CA SER A 341 5.46 -9.58 -6.25
C SER A 341 6.30 -9.55 -4.95
N GLU A 342 5.86 -10.27 -3.91
CA GLU A 342 6.54 -10.34 -2.61
C GLU A 342 7.84 -11.16 -2.65
N LEU A 343 8.03 -12.06 -3.62
CA LEU A 343 9.30 -12.76 -3.81
C LEU A 343 10.46 -11.82 -4.16
N GLY A 344 10.16 -10.64 -4.70
CA GLY A 344 11.13 -9.61 -5.03
C GLY A 344 11.94 -9.87 -6.29
N PRO A 345 12.59 -8.83 -6.84
CA PRO A 345 13.45 -8.94 -8.01
C PRO A 345 14.73 -9.73 -7.69
N GLY A 346 15.28 -10.42 -8.72
CA GLY A 346 16.47 -11.26 -8.60
C GLY A 346 16.21 -12.65 -8.03
N THR A 347 14.98 -12.93 -7.54
CA THR A 347 14.62 -14.24 -7.03
C THR A 347 14.39 -15.21 -8.19
N SER A 348 15.04 -16.39 -8.12
CA SER A 348 14.82 -17.49 -9.04
C SER A 348 13.62 -18.31 -8.57
N VAL A 349 12.64 -18.49 -9.45
CA VAL A 349 11.37 -19.16 -9.16
C VAL A 349 11.18 -20.31 -10.13
N GLU A 350 10.88 -21.50 -9.60
CA GLU A 350 10.56 -22.69 -10.39
C GLU A 350 9.06 -22.79 -10.61
N PHE A 351 8.65 -22.92 -11.86
CA PHE A 351 7.26 -23.07 -12.28
C PHE A 351 7.03 -24.47 -12.83
N SER A 352 6.06 -25.21 -12.27
CA SER A 352 5.51 -26.42 -12.89
C SER A 352 4.37 -26.02 -13.80
N VAL A 353 4.51 -26.34 -15.08
CA VAL A 353 3.62 -25.85 -16.14
C VAL A 353 3.05 -27.02 -16.93
N ILE A 354 1.76 -26.98 -17.24
CA ILE A 354 1.12 -27.85 -18.23
C ILE A 354 1.10 -27.08 -19.56
N ARG A 355 1.66 -27.68 -20.61
CA ARG A 355 1.59 -27.17 -21.98
C ARG A 355 0.79 -28.14 -22.83
N VAL A 356 -0.28 -27.65 -23.44
CA VAL A 356 -1.15 -28.46 -24.31
C VAL A 356 -0.70 -28.25 -25.77
N SER A 357 -0.30 -29.31 -26.42
CA SER A 357 0.08 -29.30 -27.86
C SER A 357 -1.13 -29.15 -28.77
N ASP A 358 -0.90 -28.79 -30.05
CA ASP A 358 -1.95 -28.71 -31.08
C ASP A 358 -2.67 -30.05 -31.27
N GLU A 359 -2.07 -31.18 -30.90
CA GLU A 359 -2.64 -32.52 -30.95
C GLU A 359 -3.50 -32.86 -29.71
N GLY A 360 -3.62 -31.91 -28.74
CA GLY A 360 -4.35 -32.07 -27.49
C GLY A 360 -3.64 -32.94 -26.44
N LEU A 361 -2.32 -33.18 -26.61
CA LEU A 361 -1.51 -33.86 -25.61
C LEU A 361 -0.97 -32.83 -24.59
N ALA A 362 -1.12 -33.15 -23.32
CA ALA A 362 -0.62 -32.30 -22.21
C ALA A 362 0.74 -32.84 -21.75
N ASP A 363 1.75 -31.96 -21.82
CA ASP A 363 3.09 -32.22 -21.28
C ASP A 363 3.30 -31.38 -20.04
N THR A 364 4.00 -31.95 -19.03
CA THR A 364 4.41 -31.19 -17.83
C THR A 364 5.87 -30.73 -17.97
N LEU A 365 6.09 -29.44 -17.81
CA LEU A 365 7.39 -28.80 -17.92
C LEU A 365 7.79 -28.15 -16.58
N GLN A 366 9.10 -28.14 -16.31
CA GLN A 366 9.69 -27.37 -15.22
C GLN A 366 10.47 -26.20 -15.83
N LEU A 367 10.04 -24.98 -15.53
CA LEU A 367 10.65 -23.76 -16.04
C LEU A 367 11.21 -22.92 -14.89
N LEU A 368 12.41 -22.39 -15.06
CA LEU A 368 13.07 -21.53 -14.07
C LEU A 368 13.10 -20.10 -14.60
N ALA A 369 12.45 -19.18 -13.89
CA ALA A 369 12.50 -17.76 -14.20
C ALA A 369 13.22 -16.99 -13.08
N THR A 370 14.04 -16.01 -13.44
CA THR A 370 14.59 -15.05 -12.48
C THR A 370 13.75 -13.77 -12.57
N LEU A 371 13.00 -13.45 -11.51
CA LEU A 371 12.12 -12.28 -11.48
C LEU A 371 12.93 -10.99 -11.68
N GLN A 372 12.36 -10.04 -12.40
CA GLN A 372 12.87 -8.68 -12.55
C GLN A 372 12.10 -7.72 -11.65
N SER A 373 12.61 -6.48 -11.49
CA SER A 373 11.84 -5.42 -10.86
C SER A 373 10.57 -5.14 -11.67
N ALA A 374 9.44 -4.98 -10.98
CA ALA A 374 8.21 -4.58 -11.65
C ALA A 374 8.42 -3.24 -12.37
N PRO A 375 7.79 -3.03 -13.53
CA PRO A 375 7.83 -1.73 -14.21
C PRO A 375 7.41 -0.59 -13.30
N LEU A 376 8.04 0.56 -13.47
CA LEU A 376 7.65 1.80 -12.79
C LEU A 376 6.19 2.13 -13.09
N THR A 377 5.52 2.68 -12.10
CA THR A 377 4.19 3.28 -12.31
C THR A 377 4.33 4.74 -12.74
N ALA A 378 3.25 5.33 -13.21
CA ALA A 378 3.23 6.73 -13.61
C ALA A 378 3.63 7.70 -12.47
N THR A 379 3.36 7.32 -11.22
CA THR A 379 3.71 8.10 -10.02
C THR A 379 5.17 7.95 -9.59
N ASP A 380 5.78 6.82 -9.91
CA ASP A 380 7.20 6.54 -9.60
C ASP A 380 8.14 6.99 -10.72
N ALA A 381 7.60 7.31 -11.91
CA ALA A 381 8.40 7.71 -13.05
C ALA A 381 9.19 8.99 -12.77
N PRO A 382 10.44 9.09 -13.25
CA PRO A 382 11.18 10.33 -13.25
C PRO A 382 10.37 11.47 -13.88
N GLU A 383 10.44 12.66 -13.29
CA GLU A 383 9.68 13.82 -13.78
C GLU A 383 10.51 15.09 -13.81
N TYR A 384 10.06 16.02 -14.66
CA TYR A 384 10.60 17.37 -14.76
C TYR A 384 9.47 18.39 -14.73
N GLU A 385 9.59 19.42 -13.87
CA GLU A 385 8.68 20.55 -13.79
C GLU A 385 9.33 21.81 -14.42
N ASN A 386 8.62 22.43 -15.36
CA ASN A 386 8.95 23.76 -15.84
C ASN A 386 8.03 24.81 -15.25
N LYS A 387 8.56 25.59 -14.29
CA LYS A 387 7.78 26.63 -13.58
C LYS A 387 7.45 27.84 -14.44
N ALA A 388 8.26 28.15 -15.45
CA ALA A 388 8.07 29.32 -16.32
C ALA A 388 6.90 29.11 -17.30
N LEU A 389 6.78 27.90 -17.85
CA LEU A 389 5.69 27.52 -18.75
C LEU A 389 4.56 26.77 -18.05
N GLU A 390 4.72 26.46 -16.76
CA GLU A 390 3.72 25.90 -15.87
C GLU A 390 3.20 24.52 -16.34
N PHE A 391 4.15 23.62 -16.69
CA PHE A 391 3.86 22.22 -17.02
C PHE A 391 4.82 21.25 -16.31
N LYS A 392 4.35 20.00 -16.10
CA LYS A 392 5.20 18.87 -15.73
C LYS A 392 5.15 17.78 -16.80
N VAL A 393 6.27 17.10 -16.95
CA VAL A 393 6.39 15.89 -17.77
C VAL A 393 7.02 14.78 -16.97
N ARG A 394 6.71 13.55 -17.34
CA ARG A 394 7.31 12.34 -16.79
C ARG A 394 7.77 11.39 -17.90
N ASP A 395 8.65 10.49 -17.58
CA ASP A 395 9.00 9.41 -18.48
C ASP A 395 7.80 8.54 -18.82
N LEU A 396 7.81 7.95 -20.03
CA LEU A 396 6.88 6.89 -20.42
C LEU A 396 7.13 5.67 -19.54
N VAL A 397 6.05 5.08 -19.04
CA VAL A 397 6.09 3.83 -18.27
C VAL A 397 5.44 2.68 -19.05
N PHE A 398 5.65 1.45 -18.61
CA PHE A 398 5.11 0.25 -19.28
C PHE A 398 3.60 0.34 -19.53
N ALA A 399 2.83 0.87 -18.58
CA ALA A 399 1.39 1.06 -18.74
C ALA A 399 1.02 2.00 -19.90
N ASP A 400 1.83 3.03 -20.19
CA ASP A 400 1.58 3.94 -21.31
C ASP A 400 1.75 3.23 -22.65
N TYR A 401 2.78 2.39 -22.79
CA TYR A 401 3.01 1.61 -24.00
C TYR A 401 1.85 0.63 -24.27
N LEU A 402 1.32 -0.01 -23.23
CA LEU A 402 0.14 -0.86 -23.35
C LEU A 402 -1.12 -0.06 -23.70
N LEU A 403 -1.37 1.04 -22.97
CA LEU A 403 -2.58 1.87 -23.16
C LEU A 403 -2.69 2.41 -24.58
N TYR A 404 -1.58 2.88 -25.13
CA TYR A 404 -1.55 3.51 -26.45
C TYR A 404 -1.16 2.54 -27.56
N ASN A 405 -0.95 1.24 -27.24
CA ASN A 405 -0.46 0.21 -28.17
C ASN A 405 0.81 0.66 -28.91
N LEU A 406 1.79 1.14 -28.16
CA LEU A 406 3.07 1.63 -28.66
C LEU A 406 4.15 0.56 -28.47
N ASP A 407 5.12 0.57 -29.38
CA ASP A 407 6.29 -0.27 -29.28
C ASP A 407 7.38 0.46 -28.47
N SER A 408 7.72 -0.09 -27.29
CA SER A 408 8.69 0.49 -26.37
C SER A 408 10.12 0.55 -26.93
N GLU A 409 10.47 -0.23 -27.96
CA GLU A 409 11.80 -0.22 -28.56
C GLU A 409 11.98 0.95 -29.55
N SER A 410 10.89 1.40 -30.18
CA SER A 410 10.93 2.41 -31.25
C SER A 410 10.25 3.73 -30.89
N PHE A 411 9.37 3.75 -29.90
CA PHE A 411 8.62 4.95 -29.51
C PHE A 411 9.18 5.54 -28.22
N HIS A 412 9.61 6.80 -28.27
CA HIS A 412 10.23 7.52 -27.16
C HIS A 412 9.60 8.88 -26.96
N GLY A 413 9.80 9.45 -25.78
CA GLY A 413 9.33 10.78 -25.40
C GLY A 413 8.98 10.87 -23.92
N VAL A 414 8.41 11.99 -23.53
CA VAL A 414 7.92 12.24 -22.17
C VAL A 414 6.44 12.63 -22.21
N VAL A 415 5.67 12.13 -21.24
CA VAL A 415 4.23 12.42 -21.13
C VAL A 415 4.02 13.72 -20.36
N VAL A 416 3.20 14.62 -20.88
CA VAL A 416 2.69 15.77 -20.12
C VAL A 416 1.77 15.25 -19.02
N SER A 417 2.26 15.25 -17.79
CA SER A 417 1.56 14.71 -16.63
C SER A 417 0.69 15.75 -15.93
N GLU A 418 1.13 17.01 -15.92
CA GLU A 418 0.41 18.12 -15.31
C GLU A 418 0.53 19.39 -16.12
N LEU A 419 -0.55 20.18 -16.11
CA LEU A 419 -0.59 21.52 -16.69
C LEU A 419 -1.37 22.44 -15.73
N LYS A 420 -0.82 23.62 -15.45
CA LYS A 420 -1.55 24.61 -14.68
C LYS A 420 -2.70 25.19 -15.52
N GLN A 421 -3.89 25.23 -14.96
CA GLN A 421 -5.05 25.82 -15.64
C GLN A 421 -4.81 27.30 -15.93
N GLY A 422 -4.92 27.68 -17.22
CA GLY A 422 -4.59 29.04 -17.66
C GLY A 422 -3.11 29.36 -17.70
N GLY A 423 -2.23 28.38 -17.49
CA GLY A 423 -0.79 28.49 -17.68
C GLY A 423 -0.40 28.64 -19.15
N LEU A 424 0.80 29.16 -19.41
CA LEU A 424 1.26 29.47 -20.78
C LEU A 424 1.18 28.25 -21.70
N ALA A 425 1.73 27.10 -21.28
CA ALA A 425 1.72 25.90 -22.11
C ALA A 425 0.29 25.40 -22.42
N ALA A 426 -0.62 25.48 -21.45
CA ALA A 426 -2.03 25.09 -21.63
C ALA A 426 -2.78 26.02 -22.59
N LEU A 427 -2.57 27.35 -22.47
CA LEU A 427 -3.21 28.34 -23.33
C LEU A 427 -2.78 28.21 -24.80
N GLU A 428 -1.53 27.83 -25.04
CA GLU A 428 -0.96 27.66 -26.39
C GLU A 428 -1.20 26.24 -26.94
N GLY A 429 -1.97 25.40 -26.24
CA GLY A 429 -2.53 24.15 -26.78
C GLY A 429 -1.79 22.87 -26.43
N LEU A 430 -0.81 22.90 -25.52
CA LEU A 430 -0.33 21.67 -24.89
C LEU A 430 -1.43 21.04 -24.05
N SER A 431 -1.50 19.73 -24.01
CA SER A 431 -2.55 18.99 -23.29
C SER A 431 -1.97 17.87 -22.45
N ILE A 432 -2.63 17.56 -21.33
CA ILE A 432 -2.27 16.39 -20.53
C ILE A 432 -2.43 15.13 -21.39
N GLY A 433 -1.47 14.21 -21.25
CA GLY A 433 -1.39 12.99 -22.05
C GLY A 433 -0.69 13.18 -23.41
N ASP A 434 -0.26 14.40 -23.77
CA ASP A 434 0.64 14.59 -24.91
C ASP A 434 1.97 13.90 -24.63
N VAL A 435 2.50 13.19 -25.62
CA VAL A 435 3.87 12.68 -25.55
C VAL A 435 4.78 13.60 -26.35
N ILE A 436 5.64 14.35 -25.66
CA ILE A 436 6.61 15.25 -26.28
C ILE A 436 7.80 14.41 -26.76
N GLN A 437 8.02 14.39 -28.08
CA GLN A 437 9.11 13.66 -28.70
C GLN A 437 10.27 14.59 -29.15
N ARG A 438 10.00 15.89 -29.32
CA ARG A 438 11.01 16.89 -29.61
C ARG A 438 10.59 18.26 -29.07
N ILE A 439 11.60 19.04 -28.66
CA ILE A 439 11.45 20.45 -28.29
C ILE A 439 12.41 21.23 -29.20
N ASP A 440 11.89 22.10 -30.06
CA ASP A 440 12.63 22.73 -31.15
C ASP A 440 13.45 21.72 -31.97
N ASN A 441 14.79 21.81 -31.89
CA ASN A 441 15.70 20.89 -32.57
C ASN A 441 16.15 19.73 -31.69
N GLY A 442 15.83 19.75 -30.38
CA GLY A 442 16.23 18.73 -29.42
C GLY A 442 15.29 17.51 -29.45
N VAL A 443 15.85 16.31 -29.60
CA VAL A 443 15.10 15.07 -29.51
C VAL A 443 14.95 14.71 -28.02
N VAL A 444 13.78 14.23 -27.61
CA VAL A 444 13.44 13.89 -26.25
C VAL A 444 13.15 12.40 -26.15
N HIS A 445 13.93 11.67 -25.35
CA HIS A 445 13.71 10.26 -25.04
C HIS A 445 13.24 10.11 -23.59
N SER A 446 13.72 10.96 -22.68
CA SER A 446 13.42 10.96 -21.25
C SER A 446 13.39 12.38 -20.68
N VAL A 447 12.99 12.52 -19.42
CA VAL A 447 13.00 13.81 -18.70
C VAL A 447 14.41 14.39 -18.56
N GLU A 448 15.45 13.55 -18.59
CA GLU A 448 16.84 14.00 -18.54
C GLU A 448 17.21 14.82 -19.78
N ASP A 449 16.60 14.55 -20.94
CA ASP A 449 16.81 15.33 -22.16
C ASP A 449 16.05 16.68 -22.11
N VAL A 450 14.88 16.70 -21.43
CA VAL A 450 14.03 17.91 -21.36
C VAL A 450 14.72 19.03 -20.59
N LYS A 451 15.34 18.68 -19.45
CA LYS A 451 15.93 19.67 -18.55
C LYS A 451 16.97 20.57 -19.22
N PRO A 452 18.05 20.05 -19.87
CA PRO A 452 19.05 20.90 -20.51
C PRO A 452 18.49 21.68 -21.69
N ILE A 453 17.52 21.13 -22.46
CA ILE A 453 16.88 21.84 -23.57
C ILE A 453 16.11 23.06 -23.03
N MET A 454 15.32 22.88 -21.98
CA MET A 454 14.53 23.97 -21.38
C MET A 454 15.42 25.02 -20.71
N GLU A 455 16.50 24.62 -20.03
CA GLU A 455 17.49 25.53 -19.45
C GLU A 455 18.16 26.41 -20.53
N GLU A 456 18.49 25.84 -21.69
CA GLU A 456 19.04 26.58 -22.84
C GLU A 456 18.04 27.59 -23.41
N ILE A 457 16.76 27.18 -23.56
CA ILE A 457 15.67 28.03 -24.04
C ILE A 457 15.44 29.21 -23.10
N GLU A 458 15.41 28.99 -21.80
CA GLU A 458 15.26 30.02 -20.77
C GLU A 458 16.43 30.99 -20.72
N GLN A 459 17.67 30.49 -20.85
CA GLN A 459 18.87 31.35 -20.92
C GLN A 459 18.86 32.26 -22.15
N LYS A 460 18.42 31.74 -23.30
CA LYS A 460 18.34 32.50 -24.58
C LYS A 460 17.10 33.38 -24.66
N LYS A 461 16.14 33.22 -23.73
CA LYS A 461 14.85 33.91 -23.73
C LYS A 461 14.16 33.84 -25.07
N LEU A 462 14.00 32.63 -25.62
CA LEU A 462 13.34 32.44 -26.91
C LEU A 462 11.86 32.87 -26.79
N GLU A 463 11.39 33.66 -27.78
CA GLU A 463 10.02 34.16 -27.82
C GLU A 463 8.98 33.08 -28.18
N GLU A 464 9.41 32.03 -28.83
CA GLU A 464 8.57 30.89 -29.27
C GLU A 464 9.32 29.57 -29.06
N ILE A 465 8.60 28.53 -28.65
CA ILE A 465 9.09 27.16 -28.46
C ILE A 465 8.18 26.22 -29.22
N ILE A 466 8.73 25.36 -30.05
CA ILE A 466 7.94 24.37 -30.79
C ILE A 466 8.08 23.01 -30.16
N PHE A 467 6.97 22.49 -29.65
CA PHE A 467 6.86 21.12 -29.17
C PHE A 467 6.33 20.22 -30.28
N PHE A 468 7.05 19.15 -30.64
CA PHE A 468 6.54 18.09 -31.48
C PHE A 468 5.97 17.00 -30.56
N VAL A 469 4.65 16.84 -30.59
CA VAL A 469 3.93 15.98 -29.68
C VAL A 469 3.15 14.91 -30.43
N TRP A 470 3.01 13.75 -29.82
CA TRP A 470 2.09 12.71 -30.20
C TRP A 470 0.84 12.78 -29.30
N ARG A 471 -0.34 12.83 -29.93
CA ARG A 471 -1.66 12.94 -29.29
C ARG A 471 -2.68 12.10 -30.04
N ASN A 472 -3.34 11.14 -29.37
CA ASN A 472 -4.41 10.34 -29.99
C ASN A 472 -4.03 9.73 -31.36
N ASN A 473 -2.90 9.03 -31.41
CA ASN A 473 -2.36 8.39 -32.62
C ASN A 473 -1.99 9.35 -33.76
N ARG A 474 -1.76 10.62 -33.45
CA ARG A 474 -1.34 11.64 -34.42
C ARG A 474 -0.19 12.49 -33.88
N THR A 475 0.68 12.90 -34.73
CA THR A 475 1.72 13.90 -34.43
C THR A 475 1.27 15.28 -34.80
N LEU A 476 1.59 16.26 -33.98
CA LEU A 476 1.30 17.67 -34.24
C LEU A 476 2.39 18.56 -33.62
N PHE A 477 2.45 19.80 -34.10
CA PHE A 477 3.31 20.83 -33.53
C PHE A 477 2.46 21.75 -32.66
N VAL A 478 2.93 21.98 -31.44
CA VAL A 478 2.37 22.98 -30.51
C VAL A 478 3.39 24.09 -30.39
N ASN A 479 3.01 25.31 -30.76
CA ASN A 479 3.86 26.48 -30.68
C ASN A 479 3.51 27.30 -29.44
N VAL A 480 4.39 27.29 -28.45
CA VAL A 480 4.20 27.99 -27.17
C VAL A 480 4.93 29.33 -27.22
N LYS A 481 4.18 30.45 -27.15
CA LYS A 481 4.73 31.79 -27.02
C LYS A 481 5.07 32.07 -25.59
N THR A 482 6.24 32.63 -25.39
CA THR A 482 6.80 32.90 -24.05
C THR A 482 6.71 34.36 -23.71
N ASN A 483 6.68 34.69 -22.43
CA ASN A 483 6.65 36.06 -21.88
C ASN A 483 7.74 36.22 -20.83
N TRP A 484 9.01 35.98 -21.22
CA TRP A 484 10.15 36.06 -20.31
C TRP A 484 10.35 37.46 -19.70
#